data_3764b82b1a9150bcd82b57e8cc5eae0b
#
_entry.id   3764b82b1a9150bcd82b57e8cc5eae0b
#
_cell.length_a   1.000
_cell.length_b   1.000
_cell.length_c   1.000
_cell.angle_alpha   90.00
_cell.angle_beta   90.00
_cell.angle_gamma   90.00
#
_symmetry.space_group_name_H-M   'P 1'
#
loop_
_entity.id
_entity.type
_entity.pdbx_description
1 polymer ?
#
loop_
_entity_poly.entity_id
_entity_poly.type
_entity_poly.pdbx_seq_one_letter_code
_entity_poly.pdbx_strand_id
1 'polypeptide(L)'
;MEKADLEKLVPIVKKHNLIVFSDEIYGELSYNGLKFTSIASFDGMRERTIVISGFSKYFAMTGWRLGYVCAPKEIINVIYKIHQYAIMCASTAAQYVALEALNSSFKDNFKEVHTMRDEYDKRRRYLVDRLNAMGLSCFEPRGAFYVFPCVKSTGMDGEKFAYALLDAKNVAVVPGGAFGDSGKDFVRISYAYSMDIIKRALDLIEEFLNNK
;
A
#
# COMPACT_ATOMS: atom_id res chain seq x y z
N MET A 1 -10.17 -0.50 -3.03
CA MET A 1 -11.63 -0.56 -3.31
C MET A 1 -11.85 0.11 -4.65
N GLU A 2 -12.74 -0.46 -5.47
CA GLU A 2 -13.12 0.11 -6.75
C GLU A 2 -14.27 1.11 -6.58
N LYS A 3 -14.52 1.92 -7.61
CA LYS A 3 -15.62 2.89 -7.60
C LYS A 3 -16.96 2.24 -7.24
N ALA A 4 -17.24 1.07 -7.82
CA ALA A 4 -18.48 0.32 -7.56
C ALA A 4 -18.64 -0.15 -6.10
N ASP A 5 -17.54 -0.38 -5.39
CA ASP A 5 -17.57 -0.73 -3.96
C ASP A 5 -17.87 0.52 -3.12
N LEU A 6 -17.25 1.64 -3.48
CA LEU A 6 -17.49 2.92 -2.82
C LEU A 6 -18.93 3.39 -3.01
N GLU A 7 -19.51 3.20 -4.20
CA GLU A 7 -20.92 3.50 -4.49
C GLU A 7 -21.89 2.76 -3.55
N LYS A 8 -21.55 1.56 -3.12
CA LYS A 8 -22.35 0.79 -2.13
C LYS A 8 -22.18 1.32 -0.70
N LEU A 9 -21.01 1.87 -0.37
CA LEU A 9 -20.74 2.42 0.97
C LEU A 9 -21.35 3.79 1.19
N VAL A 10 -21.39 4.65 0.18
CA VAL A 10 -21.88 6.03 0.29
C VAL A 10 -23.27 6.13 0.93
N PRO A 11 -24.29 5.34 0.51
CA PRO A 11 -25.63 5.39 1.14
C PRO A 11 -25.59 5.02 2.63
N ILE A 12 -24.74 4.06 3.02
CA ILE A 12 -24.61 3.61 4.41
C ILE A 12 -24.00 4.72 5.25
N VAL A 13 -22.93 5.34 4.77
CA VAL A 13 -22.24 6.45 5.43
C VAL A 13 -23.20 7.63 5.64
N LYS A 14 -23.99 7.99 4.61
CA LYS A 14 -24.98 9.06 4.68
C LYS A 14 -26.11 8.72 5.67
N LYS A 15 -26.68 7.50 5.57
CA LYS A 15 -27.78 7.04 6.42
C LYS A 15 -27.42 7.10 7.91
N HIS A 16 -26.20 6.72 8.26
CA HIS A 16 -25.75 6.65 9.66
C HIS A 16 -24.94 7.88 10.08
N ASN A 17 -24.88 8.92 9.25
CA ASN A 17 -24.16 10.16 9.50
C ASN A 17 -22.70 9.94 9.95
N LEU A 18 -21.99 9.03 9.29
CA LEU A 18 -20.63 8.66 9.66
C LEU A 18 -19.61 9.67 9.12
N ILE A 19 -18.50 9.81 9.84
CA ILE A 19 -17.27 10.45 9.35
C ILE A 19 -16.39 9.35 8.75
N VAL A 20 -15.78 9.64 7.61
CA VAL A 20 -14.91 8.71 6.89
C VAL A 20 -13.46 9.15 7.00
N PHE A 21 -12.59 8.25 7.45
CA PHE A 21 -11.16 8.38 7.30
C PHE A 21 -10.74 7.55 6.07
N SER A 22 -10.26 8.24 5.03
CA SER A 22 -9.81 7.61 3.80
C SER A 22 -8.30 7.70 3.69
N ASP A 23 -7.60 6.58 3.93
CA ASP A 23 -6.17 6.49 3.69
C ASP A 23 -5.94 6.20 2.19
N GLU A 24 -5.45 7.22 1.48
CA GLU A 24 -5.26 7.21 0.04
C GLU A 24 -3.78 7.19 -0.37
N ILE A 25 -2.90 6.78 0.57
CA ILE A 25 -1.44 6.81 0.35
C ILE A 25 -0.96 5.97 -0.84
N TYR A 26 -1.74 4.99 -1.28
CA TYR A 26 -1.45 4.12 -2.43
C TYR A 26 -2.31 4.43 -3.66
N GLY A 27 -3.04 5.53 -3.71
CA GLY A 27 -3.98 5.85 -4.79
C GLY A 27 -3.37 5.75 -6.19
N GLU A 28 -2.18 6.31 -6.38
CA GLU A 28 -1.47 6.30 -7.67
C GLU A 28 -0.83 4.93 -8.02
N LEU A 29 -0.71 4.03 -7.05
CA LEU A 29 -0.18 2.67 -7.25
C LEU A 29 -1.32 1.68 -7.44
N SER A 30 -2.16 1.92 -8.44
CA SER A 30 -3.25 1.04 -8.89
C SER A 30 -2.91 0.42 -10.23
N TYR A 31 -3.25 -0.88 -10.41
CA TYR A 31 -2.83 -1.69 -11.55
C TYR A 31 -4.01 -2.10 -12.42
N ASN A 32 -3.73 -2.80 -13.54
CA ASN A 32 -4.74 -3.34 -14.46
C ASN A 32 -5.65 -2.27 -15.06
N GLY A 33 -5.13 -1.04 -15.29
CA GLY A 33 -5.92 0.06 -15.83
C GLY A 33 -6.97 0.62 -14.85
N LEU A 34 -6.95 0.20 -13.58
CA LEU A 34 -7.87 0.73 -12.57
C LEU A 34 -7.56 2.19 -12.29
N LYS A 35 -8.59 3.03 -12.45
CA LYS A 35 -8.52 4.43 -12.06
C LYS A 35 -8.88 4.55 -10.58
N PHE A 36 -7.98 5.10 -9.80
CA PHE A 36 -8.25 5.42 -8.40
C PHE A 36 -9.44 6.38 -8.29
N THR A 37 -10.28 6.15 -7.30
CA THR A 37 -11.44 7.00 -6.98
C THR A 37 -11.43 7.28 -5.48
N SER A 38 -11.35 8.55 -5.11
CA SER A 38 -11.53 8.95 -3.71
C SER A 38 -12.99 8.92 -3.33
N ILE A 39 -13.31 8.43 -2.14
CA ILE A 39 -14.67 8.47 -1.61
C ILE A 39 -15.16 9.91 -1.39
N ALA A 40 -14.24 10.85 -1.18
CA ALA A 40 -14.55 12.28 -1.04
C ALA A 40 -15.11 12.91 -2.33
N SER A 41 -14.95 12.24 -3.50
CA SER A 41 -15.44 12.73 -4.80
C SER A 41 -16.95 12.47 -5.02
N PHE A 42 -17.58 11.65 -4.19
CA PHE A 42 -19.01 11.38 -4.30
C PHE A 42 -19.83 12.50 -3.66
N ASP A 43 -21.03 12.73 -4.20
CA ASP A 43 -21.95 13.74 -3.68
C ASP A 43 -22.23 13.56 -2.18
N GLY A 44 -22.14 14.64 -1.39
CA GLY A 44 -22.35 14.67 0.06
C GLY A 44 -21.31 13.88 0.87
N MET A 45 -20.16 13.53 0.28
CA MET A 45 -19.07 12.85 0.99
C MET A 45 -17.92 13.77 1.36
N ARG A 46 -17.71 14.86 0.62
CA ARG A 46 -16.63 15.82 0.89
C ARG A 46 -16.74 16.45 2.29
N GLU A 47 -17.97 16.71 2.74
CA GLU A 47 -18.26 17.36 4.02
C GLU A 47 -18.06 16.45 5.23
N ARG A 48 -17.78 15.17 5.01
CA ARG A 48 -17.63 14.14 6.05
C ARG A 48 -16.43 13.23 5.87
N THR A 49 -15.57 13.53 4.90
CA THR A 49 -14.38 12.71 4.62
C THR A 49 -13.10 13.45 5.03
N ILE A 50 -12.25 12.72 5.73
CA ILE A 50 -10.88 13.09 6.05
C ILE A 50 -10.00 12.24 5.15
N VAL A 51 -9.45 12.85 4.10
CA VAL A 51 -8.49 12.20 3.20
C VAL A 51 -7.10 12.32 3.79
N ILE A 52 -6.42 11.21 3.95
CA ILE A 52 -5.04 11.13 4.44
C ILE A 52 -4.20 10.59 3.30
N SER A 53 -3.14 11.29 2.92
CA SER A 53 -2.22 10.85 1.88
C SER A 53 -0.84 11.48 2.07
N GLY A 54 0.07 11.31 1.12
CA GLY A 54 1.42 11.84 1.23
C GLY A 54 2.31 11.47 0.07
N PHE A 55 3.56 11.86 0.15
CA PHE A 55 4.55 11.75 -0.91
C PHE A 55 5.38 10.46 -0.84
N SER A 56 5.25 9.71 0.26
CA SER A 56 6.11 8.56 0.57
C SER A 56 6.09 7.47 -0.49
N LYS A 57 4.93 7.20 -1.12
CA LYS A 57 4.75 6.00 -1.94
C LYS A 57 4.87 6.31 -3.43
N TYR A 58 4.04 7.16 -3.98
CA TYR A 58 4.04 7.44 -5.40
C TYR A 58 5.12 8.43 -5.87
N PHE A 59 5.78 9.16 -4.94
CA PHE A 59 6.98 9.94 -5.22
C PHE A 59 8.27 9.31 -4.67
N ALA A 60 8.22 8.08 -4.13
CA ALA A 60 9.35 7.40 -3.50
C ALA A 60 10.05 8.23 -2.39
N MET A 61 9.31 9.12 -1.71
CA MET A 61 9.81 10.07 -0.72
C MET A 61 9.65 9.59 0.73
N THR A 62 9.86 8.28 0.98
CA THR A 62 9.64 7.69 2.32
C THR A 62 10.50 8.34 3.41
N GLY A 63 11.75 8.65 3.12
CA GLY A 63 12.71 9.27 4.03
C GLY A 63 12.43 10.76 4.32
N TRP A 64 11.68 11.43 3.46
CA TRP A 64 11.35 12.86 3.62
C TRP A 64 10.27 13.13 4.66
N ARG A 65 9.56 12.11 5.13
CA ARG A 65 8.57 12.18 6.21
C ARG A 65 7.49 13.23 5.98
N LEU A 66 6.92 13.30 4.78
CA LEU A 66 5.91 14.29 4.41
C LEU A 66 4.59 13.62 3.97
N GLY A 67 3.51 14.07 4.58
CA GLY A 67 2.13 13.72 4.23
C GLY A 67 1.23 14.93 4.32
N TYR A 68 -0.03 14.74 3.95
CA TYR A 68 -1.05 15.79 4.04
C TYR A 68 -2.41 15.21 4.40
N VAL A 69 -3.26 16.06 4.93
CA VAL A 69 -4.66 15.77 5.25
C VAL A 69 -5.53 16.79 4.57
N CYS A 70 -6.60 16.33 3.91
CA CYS A 70 -7.66 17.19 3.35
C CYS A 70 -8.98 16.83 4.03
N ALA A 71 -9.62 17.80 4.68
CA ALA A 71 -10.87 17.59 5.40
C ALA A 71 -11.65 18.91 5.48
N PRO A 72 -12.92 18.89 5.94
CA PRO A 72 -13.68 20.10 6.27
C PRO A 72 -12.93 21.01 7.24
N LYS A 73 -13.12 22.31 7.11
CA LYS A 73 -12.39 23.35 7.85
C LYS A 73 -12.45 23.14 9.37
N GLU A 74 -13.59 22.74 9.88
CA GLU A 74 -13.83 22.52 11.31
C GLU A 74 -12.93 21.39 11.84
N ILE A 75 -12.80 20.31 11.07
CA ILE A 75 -11.94 19.16 11.40
C ILE A 75 -10.46 19.57 11.28
N ILE A 76 -10.07 20.23 10.19
CA ILE A 76 -8.68 20.71 9.99
C ILE A 76 -8.24 21.61 11.12
N ASN A 77 -9.11 22.51 11.61
CA ASN A 77 -8.76 23.39 12.73
C ASN A 77 -8.43 22.62 14.01
N VAL A 78 -9.08 21.49 14.26
CA VAL A 78 -8.77 20.63 15.43
C VAL A 78 -7.48 19.85 15.19
N ILE A 79 -7.33 19.23 14.00
CA ILE A 79 -6.10 18.49 13.61
C ILE A 79 -4.88 19.41 13.71
N TYR A 80 -5.00 20.64 13.22
CA TYR A 80 -3.93 21.62 13.24
C TYR A 80 -3.45 21.96 14.66
N LYS A 81 -4.40 22.13 15.61
CA LYS A 81 -4.07 22.38 17.02
C LYS A 81 -3.25 21.22 17.63
N ILE A 82 -3.66 19.97 17.35
CA ILE A 82 -2.94 18.80 17.84
C ILE A 82 -1.57 18.70 17.17
N HIS A 83 -1.52 18.89 15.86
CA HIS A 83 -0.31 18.79 15.07
C HIS A 83 0.78 19.76 15.54
N GLN A 84 0.43 21.03 15.78
CA GLN A 84 1.41 22.02 16.21
C GLN A 84 2.01 21.72 17.59
N TYR A 85 1.29 21.04 18.49
CA TYR A 85 1.82 20.60 19.78
C TYR A 85 2.56 19.26 19.70
N ALA A 86 2.23 18.41 18.74
CA ALA A 86 2.87 17.10 18.57
C ALA A 86 4.26 17.21 17.90
N ILE A 87 4.35 17.96 16.80
CA ILE A 87 5.58 18.05 15.99
C ILE A 87 5.87 19.47 15.46
N MET A 88 5.09 20.46 15.83
CA MET A 88 5.18 21.86 15.41
C MET A 88 4.85 22.05 13.92
N CYS A 89 5.67 21.53 13.00
CA CYS A 89 5.43 21.54 11.55
C CYS A 89 6.21 20.42 10.85
N ALA A 90 5.80 20.07 9.63
CA ALA A 90 6.62 19.24 8.77
C ALA A 90 7.89 19.98 8.33
N SER A 91 8.97 19.24 8.06
CA SER A 91 10.24 19.82 7.58
C SER A 91 10.03 20.76 6.40
N THR A 92 10.50 21.98 6.50
CA THR A 92 10.43 23.00 5.43
C THR A 92 11.14 22.50 4.17
N ALA A 93 12.31 21.86 4.30
CA ALA A 93 13.03 21.27 3.17
C ALA A 93 12.17 20.21 2.45
N ALA A 94 11.50 19.32 3.22
CA ALA A 94 10.62 18.31 2.62
C ALA A 94 9.42 18.94 1.88
N GLN A 95 8.88 20.04 2.38
CA GLN A 95 7.79 20.76 1.72
C GLN A 95 8.23 21.36 0.38
N TYR A 96 9.41 21.98 0.30
CA TYR A 96 9.94 22.51 -0.97
C TYR A 96 10.24 21.40 -1.97
N VAL A 97 10.82 20.28 -1.54
CA VAL A 97 11.08 19.14 -2.43
C VAL A 97 9.77 18.56 -2.97
N ALA A 98 8.75 18.43 -2.12
CA ALA A 98 7.44 17.94 -2.56
C ALA A 98 6.73 18.91 -3.52
N LEU A 99 6.85 20.22 -3.27
CA LEU A 99 6.34 21.25 -4.19
C LEU A 99 6.99 21.13 -5.56
N GLU A 100 8.31 20.97 -5.63
CA GLU A 100 9.01 20.80 -6.89
C GLU A 100 8.64 19.48 -7.58
N ALA A 101 8.51 18.38 -6.83
CA ALA A 101 8.06 17.11 -7.35
C ALA A 101 6.66 17.21 -7.99
N LEU A 102 5.73 17.92 -7.35
CA LEU A 102 4.40 18.19 -7.90
C LEU A 102 4.47 19.07 -9.16
N ASN A 103 5.20 20.18 -9.09
CA ASN A 103 5.31 21.12 -10.21
C ASN A 103 5.92 20.45 -11.46
N SER A 104 6.93 19.62 -11.28
CA SER A 104 7.54 18.85 -12.36
C SER A 104 6.57 17.81 -12.92
N SER A 105 5.88 17.09 -12.05
CA SER A 105 4.92 16.05 -12.46
C SER A 105 3.70 16.61 -13.19
N PHE A 106 3.21 17.77 -12.81
CA PHE A 106 2.12 18.44 -13.56
C PHE A 106 2.54 18.84 -14.98
N LYS A 107 3.82 19.15 -15.21
CA LYS A 107 4.33 19.53 -16.55
C LYS A 107 4.42 18.34 -17.49
N ASP A 108 4.70 17.14 -16.98
CA ASP A 108 4.93 15.92 -17.76
C ASP A 108 3.86 14.85 -17.57
N ASN A 109 2.71 15.22 -17.00
CA ASN A 109 1.59 14.32 -16.73
C ASN A 109 1.98 13.13 -15.85
N PHE A 110 2.74 13.37 -14.78
CA PHE A 110 3.15 12.35 -13.80
C PHE A 110 3.92 11.16 -14.40
N LYS A 111 4.72 11.42 -15.44
CA LYS A 111 5.46 10.41 -16.19
C LYS A 111 6.31 9.51 -15.30
N GLU A 112 7.07 10.08 -14.37
CA GLU A 112 7.94 9.31 -13.46
C GLU A 112 7.12 8.42 -12.50
N VAL A 113 6.00 8.92 -12.00
CA VAL A 113 5.07 8.15 -11.14
C VAL A 113 4.50 6.97 -11.93
N HIS A 114 4.08 7.20 -13.18
CA HIS A 114 3.54 6.15 -14.04
C HIS A 114 4.61 5.11 -14.40
N THR A 115 5.84 5.55 -14.71
CA THR A 115 6.97 4.66 -14.98
C THR A 115 7.26 3.75 -13.78
N MET A 116 7.31 4.30 -12.58
CA MET A 116 7.50 3.53 -11.35
C MET A 116 6.35 2.55 -11.09
N ARG A 117 5.09 2.98 -11.27
CA ARG A 117 3.91 2.12 -11.14
C ARG A 117 3.97 0.94 -12.11
N ASP A 118 4.31 1.19 -13.37
CA ASP A 118 4.37 0.16 -14.40
C ASP A 118 5.50 -0.85 -14.13
N GLU A 119 6.60 -0.39 -13.52
CA GLU A 119 7.67 -1.27 -13.06
C GLU A 119 7.23 -2.14 -11.86
N TYR A 120 6.48 -1.58 -10.92
CA TYR A 120 5.86 -2.36 -9.84
C TYR A 120 4.85 -3.38 -10.38
N ASP A 121 4.10 -3.05 -11.41
CA ASP A 121 3.14 -4.00 -12.02
C ASP A 121 3.84 -5.21 -12.64
N LYS A 122 5.00 -5.03 -13.30
CA LYS A 122 5.82 -6.14 -13.81
C LYS A 122 6.28 -7.06 -12.67
N ARG A 123 6.80 -6.46 -11.58
CA ARG A 123 7.25 -7.21 -10.41
C ARG A 123 6.10 -7.95 -9.73
N ARG A 124 4.96 -7.30 -9.58
CA ARG A 124 3.73 -7.88 -9.02
C ARG A 124 3.31 -9.14 -9.77
N ARG A 125 3.18 -9.06 -11.09
CA ARG A 125 2.79 -10.20 -11.94
C ARG A 125 3.79 -11.33 -11.79
N TYR A 126 5.08 -11.06 -11.90
CA TYR A 126 6.11 -12.06 -11.75
C TYR A 126 6.06 -12.78 -10.38
N LEU A 127 5.87 -12.02 -9.28
CA LEU A 127 5.73 -12.61 -7.94
C LEU A 127 4.49 -13.50 -7.82
N VAL A 128 3.34 -13.02 -8.26
CA VAL A 128 2.07 -13.76 -8.17
C VAL A 128 2.18 -15.08 -8.94
N ASP A 129 2.71 -15.05 -10.16
CA ASP A 129 2.88 -16.24 -10.99
C ASP A 129 3.82 -17.26 -10.32
N ARG A 130 4.98 -16.81 -9.83
CA ARG A 130 5.97 -17.69 -9.17
C ARG A 130 5.42 -18.28 -7.87
N LEU A 131 4.75 -17.49 -7.03
CA LEU A 131 4.18 -17.97 -5.76
C LEU A 131 3.08 -19.02 -6.00
N ASN A 132 2.20 -18.78 -6.94
CA ASN A 132 1.16 -19.73 -7.31
C ASN A 132 1.75 -21.02 -7.90
N ALA A 133 2.79 -20.92 -8.73
CA ALA A 133 3.49 -22.10 -9.27
C ALA A 133 4.17 -22.95 -8.17
N MET A 134 4.63 -22.33 -7.07
CA MET A 134 5.16 -23.02 -5.89
C MET A 134 4.07 -23.60 -4.96
N GLY A 135 2.77 -23.46 -5.29
CA GLY A 135 1.67 -23.91 -4.46
C GLY A 135 1.31 -22.99 -3.27
N LEU A 136 1.87 -21.78 -3.25
CA LEU A 136 1.51 -20.73 -2.29
C LEU A 136 0.41 -19.86 -2.89
N SER A 137 -0.86 -20.20 -2.61
CA SER A 137 -2.01 -19.48 -3.17
C SER A 137 -1.92 -17.98 -2.90
N CYS A 138 -1.80 -17.19 -3.96
CA CYS A 138 -1.67 -15.76 -3.91
C CYS A 138 -2.66 -15.10 -4.86
N PHE A 139 -3.60 -14.31 -4.30
CA PHE A 139 -4.47 -13.50 -5.13
C PHE A 139 -3.69 -12.34 -5.78
N GLU A 140 -4.16 -11.87 -6.91
CA GLU A 140 -3.55 -10.76 -7.64
C GLU A 140 -3.93 -9.42 -6.98
N PRO A 141 -3.00 -8.71 -6.32
CA PRO A 141 -3.29 -7.41 -5.72
C PRO A 141 -3.50 -6.35 -6.80
N ARG A 142 -4.48 -5.48 -6.60
CA ARG A 142 -4.85 -4.42 -7.55
C ARG A 142 -4.24 -3.05 -7.22
N GLY A 143 -3.44 -2.98 -6.17
CA GLY A 143 -2.77 -1.76 -5.72
C GLY A 143 -1.66 -2.02 -4.74
N ALA A 144 -0.97 -0.95 -4.31
CA ALA A 144 0.19 -0.96 -3.43
C ALA A 144 1.39 -1.73 -4.03
N PHE A 145 2.31 -2.22 -3.20
CA PHE A 145 3.48 -3.01 -3.62
C PHE A 145 3.71 -4.22 -2.68
N TYR A 146 2.61 -4.88 -2.31
CA TYR A 146 2.63 -6.07 -1.46
C TYR A 146 1.82 -7.20 -2.09
N VAL A 147 2.31 -8.43 -1.92
CA VAL A 147 1.53 -9.66 -2.10
C VAL A 147 1.29 -10.33 -0.75
N PHE A 148 0.23 -11.13 -0.65
CA PHE A 148 -0.18 -11.77 0.59
C PHE A 148 -0.52 -13.26 0.34
N PRO A 149 0.51 -14.10 0.04
CA PRO A 149 0.31 -15.51 -0.23
C PRO A 149 -0.07 -16.29 1.03
N CYS A 150 -0.93 -17.28 0.83
CA CYS A 150 -1.31 -18.26 1.84
C CYS A 150 -0.22 -19.35 1.92
N VAL A 151 0.30 -19.60 3.11
CA VAL A 151 1.35 -20.61 3.36
C VAL A 151 0.81 -21.91 3.99
N LYS A 152 -0.51 -22.03 4.16
CA LYS A 152 -1.17 -23.17 4.78
C LYS A 152 -0.85 -24.52 4.12
N SER A 153 -0.62 -24.53 2.81
CA SER A 153 -0.19 -25.71 2.06
C SER A 153 1.12 -26.32 2.56
N THR A 154 1.95 -25.51 3.25
CA THR A 154 3.23 -25.96 3.82
C THR A 154 3.08 -26.70 5.16
N GLY A 155 1.89 -26.78 5.74
CA GLY A 155 1.65 -27.29 7.08
C GLY A 155 2.05 -26.34 8.21
N MET A 156 2.47 -25.11 7.90
CA MET A 156 2.83 -24.07 8.86
C MET A 156 1.84 -22.90 8.81
N ASP A 157 1.68 -22.22 9.95
CA ASP A 157 1.10 -20.88 9.96
C ASP A 157 2.12 -19.84 9.47
N GLY A 158 1.67 -18.60 9.25
CA GLY A 158 2.50 -17.53 8.70
C GLY A 158 3.70 -17.15 9.59
N GLU A 159 3.56 -17.27 10.91
CA GLU A 159 4.63 -16.94 11.84
C GLU A 159 5.74 -17.99 11.80
N LYS A 160 5.38 -19.28 11.92
CA LYS A 160 6.33 -20.40 11.81
C LYS A 160 7.02 -20.40 10.46
N PHE A 161 6.27 -20.17 9.37
CA PHE A 161 6.83 -20.08 8.03
C PHE A 161 7.87 -18.96 7.93
N ALA A 162 7.55 -17.76 8.43
CA ALA A 162 8.44 -16.60 8.35
C ALA A 162 9.76 -16.84 9.10
N TYR A 163 9.71 -17.38 10.32
CA TYR A 163 10.92 -17.71 11.08
C TYR A 163 11.72 -18.84 10.46
N ALA A 164 11.08 -19.93 10.04
CA ALA A 164 11.78 -21.05 9.41
C ALA A 164 12.46 -20.65 8.09
N LEU A 165 11.81 -19.81 7.28
CA LEU A 165 12.38 -19.28 6.05
C LEU A 165 13.58 -18.36 6.34
N LEU A 166 13.46 -17.50 7.35
CA LEU A 166 14.54 -16.60 7.75
C LEU A 166 15.78 -17.39 8.21
N ASP A 167 15.58 -18.39 9.07
CA ASP A 167 16.67 -19.20 9.62
C ASP A 167 17.35 -20.07 8.54
N ALA A 168 16.56 -20.65 7.62
CA ALA A 168 17.08 -21.57 6.61
C ALA A 168 17.69 -20.86 5.39
N LYS A 169 17.16 -19.69 5.00
CA LYS A 169 17.48 -19.05 3.71
C LYS A 169 17.83 -17.55 3.82
N ASN A 170 17.81 -16.96 4.99
CA ASN A 170 18.00 -15.51 5.20
C ASN A 170 17.03 -14.65 4.36
N VAL A 171 15.81 -15.15 4.13
CA VAL A 171 14.73 -14.42 3.45
C VAL A 171 13.71 -13.99 4.48
N ALA A 172 13.55 -12.68 4.66
CA ALA A 172 12.61 -12.10 5.60
C ALA A 172 11.26 -11.78 4.94
N VAL A 173 10.18 -12.28 5.54
CA VAL A 173 8.80 -11.94 5.19
C VAL A 173 8.04 -11.54 6.46
N VAL A 174 6.92 -10.84 6.34
CA VAL A 174 6.16 -10.42 7.51
C VAL A 174 5.03 -11.40 7.76
N PRO A 175 4.92 -12.00 8.97
CA PRO A 175 3.79 -12.85 9.34
C PRO A 175 2.46 -12.12 9.17
N GLY A 176 1.48 -12.75 8.53
CA GLY A 176 0.19 -12.15 8.25
C GLY A 176 -0.66 -11.91 9.50
N GLY A 177 -0.44 -12.69 10.57
CA GLY A 177 -1.04 -12.46 11.87
C GLY A 177 -0.80 -11.08 12.48
N ALA A 178 0.29 -10.39 12.08
CA ALA A 178 0.54 -8.99 12.44
C ALA A 178 -0.53 -8.00 11.91
N PHE A 179 -1.37 -8.44 10.97
CA PHE A 179 -2.44 -7.63 10.35
C PHE A 179 -3.85 -8.07 10.81
N GLY A 180 -3.93 -8.97 11.76
CA GLY A 180 -5.17 -9.51 12.33
C GLY A 180 -5.28 -11.03 12.21
N ASP A 181 -6.20 -11.61 12.97
CA ASP A 181 -6.35 -13.07 13.11
C ASP A 181 -6.62 -13.79 11.78
N SER A 182 -7.35 -13.16 10.87
CA SER A 182 -7.61 -13.68 9.52
C SER A 182 -6.35 -13.84 8.67
N GLY A 183 -5.26 -13.17 9.03
CA GLY A 183 -3.96 -13.25 8.36
C GLY A 183 -3.07 -14.39 8.86
N LYS A 184 -3.49 -15.19 9.84
CA LYS A 184 -2.65 -16.19 10.51
C LYS A 184 -1.95 -17.16 9.56
N ASP A 185 -2.64 -17.59 8.50
CA ASP A 185 -2.11 -18.57 7.53
C ASP A 185 -1.40 -17.90 6.33
N PHE A 186 -1.09 -16.60 6.44
CA PHE A 186 -0.51 -15.80 5.36
C PHE A 186 0.82 -15.17 5.75
N VAL A 187 1.57 -14.73 4.74
CA VAL A 187 2.73 -13.84 4.91
C VAL A 187 2.64 -12.67 3.94
N ARG A 188 3.16 -11.51 4.35
CA ARG A 188 3.26 -10.34 3.46
C ARG A 188 4.65 -10.25 2.87
N ILE A 189 4.73 -10.14 1.55
CA ILE A 189 5.98 -9.93 0.80
C ILE A 189 5.89 -8.58 0.08
N SER A 190 6.92 -7.75 0.22
CA SER A 190 7.05 -6.49 -0.52
C SER A 190 7.77 -6.73 -1.84
N TYR A 191 7.30 -6.09 -2.94
CA TYR A 191 8.01 -6.06 -4.21
C TYR A 191 8.64 -4.70 -4.55
N ALA A 192 8.83 -3.84 -3.52
CA ALA A 192 9.57 -2.59 -3.65
C ALA A 192 11.10 -2.81 -3.65
N TYR A 193 11.57 -3.84 -4.34
CA TYR A 193 12.97 -4.22 -4.54
C TYR A 193 13.26 -4.39 -6.03
N SER A 194 14.55 -4.45 -6.41
CA SER A 194 14.92 -4.74 -7.80
C SER A 194 14.43 -6.13 -8.23
N MET A 195 14.20 -6.32 -9.53
CA MET A 195 13.76 -7.61 -10.08
C MET A 195 14.76 -8.74 -9.76
N ASP A 196 16.06 -8.45 -9.72
CA ASP A 196 17.08 -9.46 -9.41
C ASP A 196 17.00 -9.93 -7.95
N ILE A 197 16.78 -9.00 -7.00
CA ILE A 197 16.57 -9.37 -5.59
C ILE A 197 15.29 -10.19 -5.44
N ILE A 198 14.21 -9.81 -6.14
CA ILE A 198 12.95 -10.54 -6.12
C ILE A 198 13.13 -11.98 -6.65
N LYS A 199 13.79 -12.14 -7.80
CA LYS A 199 14.08 -13.45 -8.38
C LYS A 199 14.85 -14.31 -7.40
N ARG A 200 15.98 -13.80 -6.89
CA ARG A 200 16.79 -14.52 -5.91
C ARG A 200 16.02 -14.94 -4.66
N ALA A 201 15.19 -14.04 -4.11
CA ALA A 201 14.38 -14.37 -2.95
C ALA A 201 13.36 -15.48 -3.24
N LEU A 202 12.72 -15.44 -4.41
CA LEU A 202 11.76 -16.46 -4.83
C LEU A 202 12.44 -17.81 -5.10
N ASP A 203 13.63 -17.83 -5.68
CA ASP A 203 14.42 -19.06 -5.86
C ASP A 203 14.77 -19.69 -4.51
N LEU A 204 15.17 -18.89 -3.52
CA LEU A 204 15.44 -19.36 -2.15
C LEU A 204 14.16 -19.86 -1.44
N ILE A 205 12.99 -19.24 -1.68
CA ILE A 205 11.71 -19.73 -1.18
C ILE A 205 11.37 -21.09 -1.81
N GLU A 206 11.55 -21.23 -3.11
CA GLU A 206 11.30 -22.50 -3.82
C GLU A 206 12.21 -23.63 -3.31
N GLU A 207 13.51 -23.37 -3.13
CA GLU A 207 14.45 -24.31 -2.51
C GLU A 207 14.02 -24.70 -1.08
N PHE A 208 13.55 -23.73 -0.29
CA PHE A 208 13.07 -24.00 1.07
C PHE A 208 11.85 -24.91 1.07
N LEU A 209 10.93 -24.73 0.14
CA LEU A 209 9.74 -25.57 -0.01
C LEU A 209 10.06 -27.00 -0.46
N ASN A 210 11.07 -27.16 -1.33
CA ASN A 210 11.46 -28.46 -1.88
C ASN A 210 12.34 -29.28 -0.95
N ASN A 211 12.98 -28.68 0.06
CA ASN A 211 13.87 -29.36 1.02
C ASN A 211 13.16 -29.74 2.35
N LYS A 212 11.85 -29.87 2.31
CA LYS A 212 11.03 -30.30 3.46
C LYS A 212 10.73 -31.77 3.46
#